data_ca93d67d70aac512acd3bde3b1f30fee
#
_entry.id   ca93d67d70aac512acd3bde3b1f30fee
#
_cell.length_a   1.000
_cell.length_b   1.000
_cell.length_c   1.000
_cell.angle_alpha   90.00
_cell.angle_beta   90.00
_cell.angle_gamma   90.00
#
_symmetry.space_group_name_H-M   'P 1'
#
loop_
_entity.id
_entity.type
_entity.pdbx_description
1 polymer ?
#
loop_
_entity_poly.entity_id
_entity_poly.type
_entity_poly.pdbx_seq_one_letter_code
_entity_poly.pdbx_strand_id
1 'polypeptide(L)'
;DVEATIYMSKLMKDRTPEIWQNMLDLRSKQNVIYFINQNEVFVGADVYFGEAHSWLLTHCGSNPNYNAEFAAFDLSFIPDDYINLSVGELVNVLNGKDKPIRIFKSNSQPILMPRELMPQNTISEDITSDEIERRLAQIRNNREFKERVGYALAGRYDDMEPSPYVEKRIFDGFSSDADMLLMANFQSGNWEEKLVLAKQLDDPRLREMARRQIYFEQPDLLSVAVRQDLDEWVIKRLSTNDPDVPWRTIPTALKEADKLLEATNSDEAAFMMSVRK
;
A
#
# COMPACT_ATOMS: atom_id res chain seq x y z
N ASP A 1 11.51 1.23 -21.83
CA ASP A 1 11.41 0.59 -20.48
C ASP A 1 12.06 -0.79 -20.46
N VAL A 2 11.77 -1.72 -21.42
CA VAL A 2 12.34 -3.08 -21.43
C VAL A 2 13.85 -3.07 -21.52
N GLU A 3 14.45 -2.26 -22.40
CA GLU A 3 15.90 -2.14 -22.54
C GLU A 3 16.57 -1.65 -21.25
N ALA A 4 15.97 -0.66 -20.60
CA ALA A 4 16.45 -0.16 -19.30
C ALA A 4 16.41 -1.26 -18.22
N THR A 5 15.33 -2.05 -18.18
CA THR A 5 15.19 -3.18 -17.26
C THR A 5 16.26 -4.25 -17.53
N ILE A 6 16.52 -4.59 -18.81
CA ILE A 6 17.57 -5.53 -19.20
C ILE A 6 18.96 -5.01 -18.78
N TYR A 7 19.23 -3.72 -19.03
CA TYR A 7 20.48 -3.09 -18.64
C TYR A 7 20.70 -3.16 -17.12
N MET A 8 19.71 -2.77 -16.34
CA MET A 8 19.77 -2.81 -14.87
C MET A 8 19.95 -4.23 -14.34
N SER A 9 19.24 -5.20 -14.94
CA SER A 9 19.39 -6.62 -14.57
C SER A 9 20.82 -7.14 -14.82
N LYS A 10 21.42 -6.77 -15.95
CA LYS A 10 22.83 -7.11 -16.24
C LYS A 10 23.77 -6.44 -15.25
N LEU A 11 23.57 -5.14 -14.99
CA LEU A 11 24.37 -4.39 -14.02
C LEU A 11 24.34 -5.00 -12.63
N MET A 12 23.15 -5.38 -12.14
CA MET A 12 22.99 -6.06 -10.85
C MET A 12 23.70 -7.41 -10.84
N LYS A 13 23.51 -8.23 -11.88
CA LYS A 13 24.17 -9.51 -12.00
C LYS A 13 25.71 -9.40 -12.00
N ASP A 14 26.25 -8.37 -12.66
CA ASP A 14 27.69 -8.16 -12.77
C ASP A 14 28.31 -7.54 -11.51
N ARG A 15 27.60 -6.61 -10.86
CA ARG A 15 28.08 -5.86 -9.70
C ARG A 15 27.81 -6.53 -8.35
N THR A 16 26.69 -7.25 -8.24
CA THR A 16 26.20 -7.87 -6.99
C THR A 16 25.64 -9.27 -7.27
N PRO A 17 26.46 -10.22 -7.79
CA PRO A 17 25.99 -11.53 -8.23
C PRO A 17 25.28 -12.32 -7.13
N GLU A 18 25.72 -12.22 -5.88
CA GLU A 18 25.13 -12.92 -4.75
C GLU A 18 23.72 -12.37 -4.41
N ILE A 19 23.55 -11.05 -4.38
CA ILE A 19 22.23 -10.42 -4.19
C ILE A 19 21.32 -10.77 -5.35
N TRP A 20 21.82 -10.69 -6.59
CA TRP A 20 21.06 -11.05 -7.78
C TRP A 20 20.55 -12.49 -7.72
N GLN A 21 21.42 -13.45 -7.37
CA GLN A 21 21.04 -14.85 -7.25
C GLN A 21 20.02 -15.05 -6.15
N ASN A 22 20.22 -14.44 -4.98
CA ASN A 22 19.28 -14.50 -3.86
C ASN A 22 17.88 -13.97 -4.25
N MET A 23 17.81 -12.86 -4.99
CA MET A 23 16.52 -12.34 -5.50
C MET A 23 15.83 -13.32 -6.46
N LEU A 24 16.59 -13.99 -7.33
CA LEU A 24 16.04 -15.01 -8.23
C LEU A 24 15.54 -16.24 -7.46
N ASP A 25 16.26 -16.67 -6.43
CA ASP A 25 15.88 -17.79 -5.60
C ASP A 25 14.56 -17.51 -4.82
N LEU A 26 14.37 -16.27 -4.39
CA LEU A 26 13.18 -15.83 -3.63
C LEU A 26 11.98 -15.41 -4.50
N ARG A 27 12.00 -15.67 -5.80
CA ARG A 27 10.88 -15.35 -6.70
C ARG A 27 9.63 -16.22 -6.49
N SER A 28 9.74 -17.37 -5.81
CA SER A 28 8.60 -18.23 -5.51
C SER A 28 8.18 -18.10 -4.05
N LYS A 29 6.85 -18.17 -3.80
CA LYS A 29 6.28 -18.16 -2.44
C LYS A 29 6.92 -19.23 -1.54
N GLN A 30 7.12 -20.43 -2.06
CA GLN A 30 7.67 -21.56 -1.29
C GLN A 30 9.11 -21.29 -0.86
N ASN A 31 9.91 -20.72 -1.75
CA ASN A 31 11.31 -20.38 -1.44
C ASN A 31 11.39 -19.27 -0.39
N VAL A 32 10.50 -18.28 -0.44
CA VAL A 32 10.44 -17.24 0.61
C VAL A 32 10.07 -17.85 1.97
N ILE A 33 9.06 -18.72 2.01
CA ILE A 33 8.69 -19.42 3.25
C ILE A 33 9.84 -20.31 3.77
N TYR A 34 10.51 -21.02 2.87
CA TYR A 34 11.67 -21.82 3.24
C TYR A 34 12.79 -20.93 3.80
N PHE A 35 13.09 -19.81 3.13
CA PHE A 35 14.13 -18.88 3.55
C PHE A 35 13.88 -18.33 4.96
N ILE A 36 12.69 -17.84 5.28
CA ILE A 36 12.38 -17.28 6.61
C ILE A 36 12.38 -18.35 7.71
N ASN A 37 12.15 -19.63 7.37
CA ASN A 37 12.22 -20.75 8.32
C ASN A 37 13.66 -21.21 8.57
N GLN A 38 14.56 -21.03 7.61
CA GLN A 38 15.98 -21.40 7.74
C GLN A 38 16.85 -20.29 8.34
N ASN A 39 16.43 -19.04 8.23
CA ASN A 39 17.17 -17.88 8.69
C ASN A 39 16.48 -17.26 9.91
N GLU A 40 17.05 -17.48 11.09
CA GLU A 40 16.54 -16.89 12.33
C GLU A 40 16.62 -15.35 12.30
N VAL A 41 17.65 -14.83 11.63
CA VAL A 41 17.88 -13.42 11.36
C VAL A 41 18.11 -13.23 9.86
N PHE A 42 17.46 -12.25 9.29
CA PHE A 42 17.60 -11.91 7.88
C PHE A 42 17.46 -10.40 7.67
N VAL A 43 17.89 -9.92 6.53
CA VAL A 43 17.73 -8.52 6.15
C VAL A 43 16.53 -8.39 5.21
N GLY A 44 15.63 -7.46 5.53
CA GLY A 44 14.62 -6.97 4.61
C GLY A 44 15.06 -5.62 4.04
N ALA A 45 14.71 -5.36 2.79
CA ALA A 45 14.97 -4.06 2.16
C ALA A 45 13.78 -3.59 1.33
N ASP A 46 13.67 -2.27 1.19
CA ASP A 46 12.67 -1.63 0.32
C ASP A 46 13.15 -0.24 -0.12
N VAL A 47 12.47 0.35 -1.09
CA VAL A 47 12.77 1.68 -1.60
C VAL A 47 11.56 2.58 -1.40
N TYR A 48 11.72 3.64 -0.59
CA TYR A 48 10.69 4.65 -0.34
C TYR A 48 11.18 6.02 -0.78
N PHE A 49 10.39 6.71 -1.60
CA PHE A 49 10.71 8.05 -2.10
C PHE A 49 12.09 8.18 -2.78
N GLY A 50 12.57 7.11 -3.40
CA GLY A 50 13.88 7.07 -4.07
C GLY A 50 15.05 6.73 -3.15
N GLU A 51 14.82 6.52 -1.86
CA GLU A 51 15.83 6.11 -0.88
C GLU A 51 15.70 4.63 -0.54
N ALA A 52 16.84 3.93 -0.51
CA ALA A 52 16.91 2.53 -0.12
C ALA A 52 16.98 2.41 1.40
N HIS A 53 16.12 1.57 1.95
CA HIS A 53 16.07 1.25 3.38
C HIS A 53 16.32 -0.24 3.58
N SER A 54 17.01 -0.60 4.66
CA SER A 54 17.22 -1.99 5.05
C SER A 54 17.03 -2.16 6.56
N TRP A 55 16.59 -3.35 6.96
CA TRP A 55 16.27 -3.68 8.35
C TRP A 55 16.79 -5.07 8.71
N LEU A 56 17.33 -5.23 9.90
CA LEU A 56 17.68 -6.55 10.44
C LEU A 56 16.47 -7.14 11.16
N LEU A 57 15.98 -8.23 10.67
CA LEU A 57 14.67 -8.77 10.99
C LEU A 57 14.73 -10.18 11.55
N THR A 58 13.74 -10.54 12.36
CA THR A 58 13.43 -11.92 12.73
C THR A 58 11.94 -12.20 12.56
N HIS A 59 11.58 -13.40 12.06
CA HIS A 59 10.18 -13.79 11.90
C HIS A 59 9.44 -13.78 13.25
N CYS A 60 8.32 -13.05 13.33
CA CYS A 60 7.56 -12.90 14.57
C CYS A 60 6.07 -13.26 14.47
N GLY A 61 5.59 -13.76 13.31
CA GLY A 61 4.22 -14.24 13.18
C GLY A 61 3.78 -14.42 11.72
N SER A 62 2.75 -15.23 11.50
CA SER A 62 2.15 -15.45 10.19
C SER A 62 0.64 -15.32 10.29
N ASN A 63 0.01 -14.75 9.24
CA ASN A 63 -1.43 -14.59 9.20
C ASN A 63 -2.12 -15.97 9.06
N PRO A 64 -2.95 -16.41 10.04
CA PRO A 64 -3.61 -17.70 9.97
C PRO A 64 -4.66 -17.79 8.87
N ASN A 65 -5.24 -16.65 8.43
CA ASN A 65 -6.27 -16.60 7.40
C ASN A 65 -5.68 -16.39 5.99
N TYR A 66 -4.42 -15.92 5.89
CA TYR A 66 -3.75 -15.70 4.62
C TYR A 66 -2.28 -16.13 4.69
N ASN A 67 -2.03 -17.38 4.34
CA ASN A 67 -0.73 -18.04 4.47
C ASN A 67 0.42 -17.47 3.62
N ALA A 68 0.17 -16.46 2.81
CA ALA A 68 1.22 -15.72 2.10
C ALA A 68 1.75 -14.54 2.94
N GLU A 69 1.04 -14.11 3.97
CA GLU A 69 1.38 -12.94 4.76
C GLU A 69 2.07 -13.32 6.06
N PHE A 70 3.20 -12.69 6.33
CA PHE A 70 3.96 -12.87 7.56
C PHE A 70 4.49 -11.54 8.07
N ALA A 71 4.84 -11.53 9.35
CA ALA A 71 5.45 -10.39 10.02
C ALA A 71 6.85 -10.72 10.48
N ALA A 72 7.72 -9.72 10.45
CA ALA A 72 9.06 -9.77 10.99
C ALA A 72 9.31 -8.58 11.92
N PHE A 73 9.93 -8.85 13.06
CA PHE A 73 10.31 -7.83 14.04
C PHE A 73 11.64 -7.21 13.65
N ASP A 74 11.70 -5.89 13.65
CA ASP A 74 12.90 -5.10 13.38
C ASP A 74 13.75 -5.04 14.64
N LEU A 75 14.93 -5.67 14.63
CA LEU A 75 15.82 -5.78 15.77
C LEU A 75 16.49 -4.46 16.19
N SER A 76 16.24 -3.37 15.46
CA SER A 76 16.60 -2.03 15.91
C SER A 76 15.72 -1.52 17.06
N PHE A 77 14.50 -2.09 17.22
CA PHE A 77 13.59 -1.78 18.31
C PHE A 77 13.79 -2.71 19.52
N ILE A 78 13.36 -2.24 20.71
CA ILE A 78 13.45 -3.00 21.95
C ILE A 78 12.23 -3.92 22.08
N PRO A 79 12.40 -5.26 22.08
CA PRO A 79 11.26 -6.20 22.13
C PRO A 79 10.39 -6.06 23.39
N ASP A 80 10.97 -5.66 24.53
CA ASP A 80 10.26 -5.51 25.81
C ASP A 80 9.06 -4.57 25.71
N ASP A 81 9.10 -3.58 24.81
CA ASP A 81 8.02 -2.61 24.58
C ASP A 81 6.82 -3.24 23.84
N TYR A 82 6.99 -4.39 23.21
CA TYR A 82 6.00 -4.98 22.30
C TYR A 82 5.54 -6.39 22.67
N ILE A 83 6.40 -7.19 23.30
CA ILE A 83 6.14 -8.63 23.53
C ILE A 83 4.96 -8.92 24.47
N ASN A 84 4.53 -7.94 25.27
CA ASN A 84 3.41 -8.07 26.19
C ASN A 84 2.11 -7.41 25.69
N LEU A 85 2.14 -6.77 24.53
CA LEU A 85 0.97 -6.11 23.97
C LEU A 85 -0.16 -7.11 23.63
N SER A 86 -1.40 -6.69 23.84
CA SER A 86 -2.59 -7.40 23.40
C SER A 86 -2.71 -7.41 21.88
N VAL A 87 -3.59 -8.27 21.32
CA VAL A 87 -3.86 -8.31 19.88
C VAL A 87 -4.31 -6.95 19.35
N GLY A 88 -5.21 -6.24 20.05
CA GLY A 88 -5.69 -4.91 19.64
C GLY A 88 -4.58 -3.85 19.62
N GLU A 89 -3.70 -3.85 20.62
CA GLU A 89 -2.54 -2.95 20.63
C GLU A 89 -1.55 -3.28 19.53
N LEU A 90 -1.33 -4.56 19.22
CA LEU A 90 -0.50 -4.99 18.09
C LEU A 90 -1.10 -4.57 16.74
N VAL A 91 -2.43 -4.56 16.58
CA VAL A 91 -3.09 -3.99 15.39
C VAL A 91 -2.72 -2.51 15.23
N ASN A 92 -2.73 -1.73 16.33
CA ASN A 92 -2.32 -0.33 16.29
C ASN A 92 -0.83 -0.17 15.91
N VAL A 93 0.06 -1.03 16.42
CA VAL A 93 1.48 -1.06 16.05
C VAL A 93 1.66 -1.37 14.57
N LEU A 94 0.95 -2.37 14.03
CA LEU A 94 1.01 -2.75 12.61
C LEU A 94 0.55 -1.61 11.69
N ASN A 95 -0.44 -0.83 12.11
CA ASN A 95 -1.00 0.30 11.36
C ASN A 95 -0.29 1.63 11.65
N GLY A 96 0.55 1.70 12.70
CA GLY A 96 1.29 2.89 13.11
C GLY A 96 2.33 3.38 12.09
N LYS A 97 2.89 4.57 12.34
CA LYS A 97 3.96 5.16 11.50
C LYS A 97 5.29 4.47 11.75
N ASP A 98 5.63 4.27 13.01
CA ASP A 98 6.79 3.48 13.40
C ASP A 98 6.52 2.01 13.10
N LYS A 99 7.47 1.31 12.53
CA LYS A 99 7.31 -0.04 12.03
C LYS A 99 8.25 -1.04 12.73
N PRO A 100 8.09 -1.26 14.05
CA PRO A 100 8.85 -2.29 14.76
C PRO A 100 8.49 -3.69 14.28
N ILE A 101 7.28 -3.87 13.76
CA ILE A 101 6.80 -5.09 13.11
C ILE A 101 6.49 -4.77 11.67
N ARG A 102 7.24 -5.37 10.75
CA ARG A 102 7.10 -5.18 9.31
C ARG A 102 6.34 -6.34 8.69
N ILE A 103 5.48 -6.04 7.73
CA ILE A 103 4.62 -7.01 7.09
C ILE A 103 5.14 -7.29 5.69
N PHE A 104 5.23 -8.57 5.36
CA PHE A 104 5.67 -9.05 4.06
C PHE A 104 4.66 -10.04 3.48
N LYS A 105 4.67 -10.14 2.14
CA LYS A 105 3.92 -11.16 1.41
C LYS A 105 4.87 -12.05 0.64
N SER A 106 4.87 -13.34 0.94
CA SER A 106 5.74 -14.32 0.30
C SER A 106 5.48 -14.51 -1.21
N ASN A 107 4.32 -14.10 -1.70
CA ASN A 107 3.95 -14.11 -3.11
C ASN A 107 4.12 -12.76 -3.83
N SER A 108 4.74 -11.78 -3.19
CA SER A 108 5.03 -10.45 -3.77
C SER A 108 6.50 -10.23 -4.05
N GLN A 109 7.31 -11.29 -4.06
CA GLN A 109 8.75 -11.25 -4.25
C GLN A 109 9.44 -10.20 -3.35
N PRO A 110 9.33 -10.34 -2.01
CA PRO A 110 9.95 -9.39 -1.08
C PRO A 110 11.47 -9.41 -1.23
N ILE A 111 12.10 -8.25 -1.04
CA ILE A 111 13.56 -8.16 -1.03
C ILE A 111 14.04 -8.61 0.35
N LEU A 112 14.45 -9.87 0.45
CA LEU A 112 15.02 -10.47 1.64
C LEU A 112 16.40 -11.01 1.31
N MET A 113 17.32 -10.98 2.27
CA MET A 113 18.66 -11.52 2.08
C MET A 113 19.22 -12.08 3.40
N PRO A 114 20.18 -13.02 3.34
CA PRO A 114 20.87 -13.49 4.53
C PRO A 114 21.60 -12.35 5.24
N ARG A 115 21.83 -12.51 6.56
CA ARG A 115 22.52 -11.51 7.39
C ARG A 115 23.90 -11.14 6.85
N GLU A 116 24.58 -12.08 6.20
CA GLU A 116 25.93 -11.92 5.64
C GLU A 116 25.97 -10.88 4.51
N LEU A 117 24.84 -10.65 3.82
CA LEU A 117 24.69 -9.66 2.76
C LEU A 117 24.14 -8.32 3.27
N MET A 118 24.15 -8.10 4.59
CA MET A 118 23.63 -6.90 5.22
C MET A 118 24.37 -5.64 4.76
N PRO A 119 23.66 -4.62 4.23
CA PRO A 119 24.28 -3.34 3.90
C PRO A 119 24.84 -2.64 5.16
N GLN A 120 25.91 -1.87 4.94
CA GLN A 120 26.42 -0.98 6.00
C GLN A 120 25.31 -0.03 6.44
N ASN A 121 25.26 0.31 7.73
CA ASN A 121 24.26 1.18 8.33
C ASN A 121 22.82 0.63 8.42
N THR A 122 22.59 -0.68 8.20
CA THR A 122 21.29 -1.31 8.45
C THR A 122 20.88 -1.24 9.93
N ILE A 123 21.85 -1.26 10.83
CA ILE A 123 21.67 -1.10 12.28
C ILE A 123 22.58 0.02 12.76
N SER A 124 22.10 0.80 13.74
CA SER A 124 22.92 1.81 14.43
C SER A 124 24.14 1.18 15.08
N GLU A 125 25.29 1.85 15.00
CA GLU A 125 26.54 1.42 15.63
C GLU A 125 26.43 1.31 17.17
N ASP A 126 25.44 1.98 17.77
CA ASP A 126 25.15 1.92 19.21
C ASP A 126 24.57 0.57 19.67
N ILE A 127 24.07 -0.25 18.75
CA ILE A 127 23.48 -1.55 19.04
C ILE A 127 24.53 -2.64 18.88
N THR A 128 25.00 -3.18 20.00
CA THR A 128 26.03 -4.22 19.99
C THR A 128 25.49 -5.57 19.47
N SER A 129 26.39 -6.44 19.02
CA SER A 129 26.03 -7.81 18.62
C SER A 129 25.36 -8.59 19.76
N ASP A 130 25.81 -8.45 20.98
CA ASP A 130 25.21 -9.11 22.16
C ASP A 130 23.77 -8.63 22.40
N GLU A 131 23.52 -7.35 22.18
CA GLU A 131 22.16 -6.78 22.29
C GLU A 131 21.25 -7.31 21.17
N ILE A 132 21.74 -7.48 19.96
CA ILE A 132 20.99 -8.09 18.86
C ILE A 132 20.61 -9.53 19.22
N GLU A 133 21.56 -10.33 19.72
CA GLU A 133 21.32 -11.71 20.13
C GLU A 133 20.31 -11.79 21.30
N ARG A 134 20.37 -10.86 22.24
CA ARG A 134 19.39 -10.75 23.33
C ARG A 134 17.98 -10.48 22.79
N ARG A 135 17.83 -9.49 21.91
CA ARG A 135 16.55 -9.13 21.29
C ARG A 135 16.00 -10.28 20.43
N LEU A 136 16.86 -10.92 19.67
CA LEU A 136 16.52 -12.10 18.89
C LEU A 136 15.94 -13.21 19.77
N ALA A 137 16.62 -13.54 20.87
CA ALA A 137 16.20 -14.60 21.79
C ALA A 137 14.82 -14.32 22.40
N GLN A 138 14.50 -13.06 22.72
CA GLN A 138 13.19 -12.66 23.26
C GLN A 138 12.06 -12.89 22.27
N ILE A 139 12.25 -12.63 20.99
CA ILE A 139 11.24 -12.84 19.96
C ILE A 139 11.15 -14.32 19.55
N ARG A 140 12.31 -14.97 19.33
CA ARG A 140 12.38 -16.34 18.84
C ARG A 140 11.66 -17.32 19.77
N ASN A 141 11.89 -17.18 21.06
CA ASN A 141 11.39 -18.10 22.08
C ASN A 141 9.97 -17.77 22.58
N ASN A 142 9.40 -16.63 22.13
CA ASN A 142 8.09 -16.18 22.58
C ASN A 142 6.97 -16.62 21.61
N ARG A 143 6.49 -17.86 21.80
CA ARG A 143 5.42 -18.44 20.97
C ARG A 143 4.12 -17.65 21.10
N GLU A 144 3.75 -17.23 22.31
CA GLU A 144 2.51 -16.48 22.56
C GLU A 144 2.52 -15.13 21.85
N PHE A 145 3.66 -14.43 21.83
CA PHE A 145 3.80 -13.20 21.06
C PHE A 145 3.59 -13.45 19.57
N LYS A 146 4.23 -14.48 19.01
CA LYS A 146 4.08 -14.83 17.59
C LYS A 146 2.62 -15.17 17.22
N GLU A 147 1.90 -15.86 18.09
CA GLU A 147 0.48 -16.15 17.89
C GLU A 147 -0.36 -14.87 17.92
N ARG A 148 -0.14 -13.97 18.90
CA ARG A 148 -0.82 -12.66 18.96
C ARG A 148 -0.54 -11.79 17.74
N VAL A 149 0.69 -11.75 17.26
CA VAL A 149 1.03 -11.05 16.01
C VAL A 149 0.29 -11.65 14.82
N GLY A 150 0.19 -12.99 14.74
CA GLY A 150 -0.60 -13.67 13.72
C GLY A 150 -2.09 -13.27 13.74
N TYR A 151 -2.71 -13.23 14.92
CA TYR A 151 -4.09 -12.76 15.08
C TYR A 151 -4.24 -11.26 14.75
N ALA A 152 -3.27 -10.44 15.13
CA ALA A 152 -3.28 -9.03 14.79
C ALA A 152 -3.17 -8.80 13.25
N LEU A 153 -2.38 -9.62 12.55
CA LEU A 153 -2.33 -9.60 11.08
C LEU A 153 -3.69 -9.96 10.47
N ALA A 154 -4.38 -10.97 11.01
CA ALA A 154 -5.68 -11.39 10.50
C ALA A 154 -6.77 -10.35 10.73
N GLY A 155 -6.80 -9.74 11.93
CA GLY A 155 -7.85 -8.80 12.35
C GLY A 155 -7.59 -7.33 12.01
N ARG A 156 -6.45 -6.97 11.43
CA ARG A 156 -6.07 -5.55 11.27
C ARG A 156 -6.99 -4.71 10.36
N TYR A 157 -7.87 -5.35 9.61
CA TYR A 157 -8.85 -4.70 8.74
C TYR A 157 -10.31 -4.90 9.20
N ASP A 158 -10.55 -5.70 10.24
CA ASP A 158 -11.90 -6.08 10.66
C ASP A 158 -12.71 -4.89 11.18
N ASP A 159 -12.05 -3.92 11.82
CA ASP A 159 -12.69 -2.72 12.39
C ASP A 159 -12.55 -1.47 11.48
N MET A 160 -12.15 -1.65 10.22
CA MET A 160 -12.06 -0.51 9.31
C MET A 160 -13.45 -0.10 8.84
N GLU A 161 -13.87 1.10 9.26
CA GLU A 161 -15.07 1.74 8.71
C GLU A 161 -14.95 1.84 7.18
N PRO A 162 -16.04 1.50 6.44
CA PRO A 162 -16.04 1.67 5.00
C PRO A 162 -15.71 3.10 4.60
N SER A 163 -14.85 3.27 3.61
CA SER A 163 -14.51 4.61 3.15
C SER A 163 -15.76 5.41 2.77
N PRO A 164 -15.86 6.71 3.14
CA PRO A 164 -16.93 7.58 2.65
C PRO A 164 -16.88 7.78 1.13
N TYR A 165 -15.78 7.41 0.49
CA TYR A 165 -15.53 7.58 -0.94
C TYR A 165 -15.76 6.26 -1.68
N VAL A 166 -16.78 6.22 -2.52
CA VAL A 166 -17.21 5.00 -3.22
C VAL A 166 -16.09 4.39 -4.07
N GLU A 167 -15.24 5.20 -4.65
CA GLU A 167 -14.08 4.77 -5.45
C GLU A 167 -12.99 4.04 -4.65
N LYS A 168 -12.99 4.18 -3.33
CA LYS A 168 -12.10 3.45 -2.42
C LYS A 168 -12.70 2.15 -1.87
N ARG A 169 -13.97 1.89 -2.20
CA ARG A 169 -14.75 0.78 -1.65
C ARG A 169 -14.77 -0.45 -2.55
N ILE A 170 -13.86 -0.53 -3.51
CA ILE A 170 -13.80 -1.65 -4.47
C ILE A 170 -13.61 -3.01 -3.78
N PHE A 171 -12.96 -3.02 -2.61
CA PHE A 171 -12.68 -4.25 -1.84
C PHE A 171 -13.67 -4.50 -0.69
N ASP A 172 -14.74 -3.69 -0.54
CA ASP A 172 -15.75 -3.87 0.53
C ASP A 172 -16.66 -5.10 0.30
N GLY A 173 -16.41 -5.88 -0.71
CA GLY A 173 -17.13 -7.11 -1.03
C GLY A 173 -17.18 -7.37 -2.53
N PHE A 174 -17.60 -8.57 -2.88
CA PHE A 174 -17.81 -8.96 -4.27
C PHE A 174 -19.22 -8.60 -4.71
N SER A 175 -19.36 -8.15 -5.96
CA SER A 175 -20.66 -7.92 -6.58
C SER A 175 -21.38 -9.26 -6.80
N SER A 176 -22.71 -9.25 -6.81
CA SER A 176 -23.54 -10.42 -7.14
C SER A 176 -23.35 -10.85 -8.61
N ASP A 177 -23.64 -12.11 -8.93
CA ASP A 177 -23.64 -12.59 -10.32
C ASP A 177 -24.60 -11.78 -11.20
N ALA A 178 -25.72 -11.33 -10.63
CA ALA A 178 -26.69 -10.45 -11.33
C ALA A 178 -26.06 -9.10 -11.68
N ASP A 179 -25.40 -8.45 -10.71
CA ASP A 179 -24.69 -7.19 -10.96
C ASP A 179 -23.53 -7.36 -11.92
N MET A 180 -22.80 -8.48 -11.89
CA MET A 180 -21.73 -8.77 -12.84
C MET A 180 -22.26 -8.86 -14.27
N LEU A 181 -23.43 -9.49 -14.49
CA LEU A 181 -24.08 -9.56 -15.80
C LEU A 181 -24.55 -8.17 -16.26
N LEU A 182 -25.14 -7.38 -15.35
CA LEU A 182 -25.55 -5.99 -15.64
C LEU A 182 -24.35 -5.10 -15.99
N MET A 183 -23.23 -5.26 -15.31
CA MET A 183 -21.99 -4.54 -15.65
C MET A 183 -21.46 -4.90 -17.03
N ALA A 184 -21.47 -6.17 -17.41
CA ALA A 184 -21.06 -6.61 -18.74
C ALA A 184 -21.94 -5.98 -19.83
N ASN A 185 -23.26 -5.97 -19.62
CA ASN A 185 -24.21 -5.33 -20.51
C ASN A 185 -24.06 -3.79 -20.53
N PHE A 186 -23.78 -3.18 -19.37
CA PHE A 186 -23.49 -1.75 -19.27
C PHE A 186 -22.28 -1.36 -20.09
N GLN A 187 -21.21 -2.16 -20.10
CA GLN A 187 -20.01 -1.89 -20.88
C GLN A 187 -20.28 -1.86 -22.38
N SER A 188 -21.06 -2.81 -22.89
CA SER A 188 -21.36 -2.99 -24.32
C SER A 188 -22.54 -2.17 -24.85
N GLY A 189 -23.42 -1.68 -23.95
CA GLY A 189 -24.63 -0.95 -24.30
C GLY A 189 -24.40 0.48 -24.82
N ASN A 190 -25.37 1.02 -25.53
CA ASN A 190 -25.43 2.46 -25.81
C ASN A 190 -25.79 3.26 -24.55
N TRP A 191 -25.76 4.59 -24.63
CA TRP A 191 -25.88 5.43 -23.42
C TRP A 191 -27.31 5.41 -22.83
N GLU A 192 -28.35 5.27 -23.62
CA GLU A 192 -29.73 5.11 -23.18
C GLU A 192 -29.88 3.77 -22.42
N GLU A 193 -29.33 2.70 -22.96
CA GLU A 193 -29.30 1.39 -22.31
C GLU A 193 -28.51 1.44 -20.99
N LYS A 194 -27.35 2.11 -20.98
CA LYS A 194 -26.55 2.31 -19.76
C LYS A 194 -27.33 3.02 -18.66
N LEU A 195 -28.15 4.02 -19.02
CA LEU A 195 -28.99 4.73 -18.05
C LEU A 195 -30.04 3.80 -17.40
N VAL A 196 -30.61 2.88 -18.20
CA VAL A 196 -31.56 1.88 -17.68
C VAL A 196 -30.86 0.85 -16.80
N LEU A 197 -29.73 0.31 -17.27
CA LEU A 197 -28.96 -0.71 -16.55
C LEU A 197 -28.41 -0.19 -15.22
N ALA A 198 -27.95 1.06 -15.18
CA ALA A 198 -27.44 1.69 -13.94
C ALA A 198 -28.48 1.70 -12.82
N LYS A 199 -29.78 1.82 -13.15
CA LYS A 199 -30.87 1.79 -12.16
C LYS A 199 -31.19 0.39 -11.64
N GLN A 200 -30.76 -0.65 -12.35
CA GLN A 200 -31.02 -2.05 -12.02
C GLN A 200 -29.91 -2.65 -11.15
N LEU A 201 -28.75 -2.00 -11.05
CA LEU A 201 -27.65 -2.45 -10.19
C LEU A 201 -28.09 -2.43 -8.72
N ASP A 202 -27.95 -3.55 -8.03
CA ASP A 202 -28.24 -3.65 -6.59
C ASP A 202 -27.12 -3.10 -5.74
N ASP A 203 -25.86 -3.28 -6.14
CA ASP A 203 -24.70 -2.75 -5.44
C ASP A 203 -24.69 -1.20 -5.53
N PRO A 204 -24.81 -0.48 -4.40
CA PRO A 204 -24.84 0.98 -4.40
C PRO A 204 -23.54 1.61 -4.89
N ARG A 205 -22.40 0.89 -4.77
CA ARG A 205 -21.10 1.36 -5.27
C ARG A 205 -21.11 1.39 -6.80
N LEU A 206 -21.56 0.31 -7.43
CA LEU A 206 -21.64 0.21 -8.88
C LEU A 206 -22.65 1.19 -9.46
N ARG A 207 -23.80 1.33 -8.79
CA ARG A 207 -24.84 2.29 -9.19
C ARG A 207 -24.31 3.72 -9.19
N GLU A 208 -23.58 4.11 -8.13
CA GLU A 208 -23.00 5.45 -8.04
C GLU A 208 -21.89 5.67 -9.08
N MET A 209 -21.04 4.68 -9.33
CA MET A 209 -20.00 4.77 -10.36
C MET A 209 -20.61 4.89 -11.76
N ALA A 210 -21.64 4.09 -12.07
CA ALA A 210 -22.37 4.17 -13.32
C ALA A 210 -23.04 5.56 -13.51
N ARG A 211 -23.66 6.10 -12.45
CA ARG A 211 -24.26 7.45 -12.44
C ARG A 211 -23.22 8.53 -12.77
N ARG A 212 -22.03 8.46 -12.16
CA ARG A 212 -20.94 9.40 -12.42
C ARG A 212 -20.41 9.26 -13.84
N GLN A 213 -20.26 8.05 -14.36
CA GLN A 213 -19.81 7.84 -15.73
C GLN A 213 -20.79 8.46 -16.74
N ILE A 214 -22.11 8.25 -16.56
CA ILE A 214 -23.13 8.87 -17.42
C ILE A 214 -23.07 10.40 -17.32
N TYR A 215 -22.88 10.95 -16.12
CA TYR A 215 -22.76 12.39 -15.92
C TYR A 215 -21.58 13.01 -16.68
N PHE A 216 -20.41 12.35 -16.67
CA PHE A 216 -19.23 12.89 -17.36
C PHE A 216 -19.29 12.73 -18.88
N GLU A 217 -19.93 11.67 -19.35
CA GLU A 217 -19.94 11.33 -20.80
C GLU A 217 -21.19 11.83 -21.52
N GLN A 218 -22.35 11.77 -20.88
CA GLN A 218 -23.66 12.10 -21.46
C GLN A 218 -24.59 12.76 -20.43
N PRO A 219 -24.25 13.95 -19.91
CA PRO A 219 -25.01 14.62 -18.86
C PRO A 219 -26.47 14.89 -19.24
N ASP A 220 -26.75 15.07 -20.53
CA ASP A 220 -28.11 15.38 -21.04
C ASP A 220 -29.10 14.23 -20.88
N LEU A 221 -28.64 13.00 -20.67
CA LEU A 221 -29.50 11.86 -20.34
C LEU A 221 -29.99 11.86 -18.90
N LEU A 222 -29.35 12.63 -18.03
CA LEU A 222 -29.73 12.75 -16.63
C LEU A 222 -30.80 13.86 -16.44
N SER A 223 -31.69 13.67 -15.47
CA SER A 223 -32.61 14.74 -15.08
C SER A 223 -31.86 15.95 -14.54
N VAL A 224 -32.47 17.14 -14.65
CA VAL A 224 -31.89 18.40 -14.16
C VAL A 224 -31.49 18.29 -12.69
N ALA A 225 -32.33 17.68 -11.86
CA ALA A 225 -32.05 17.51 -10.43
C ALA A 225 -30.81 16.65 -10.18
N VAL A 226 -30.67 15.54 -10.91
CA VAL A 226 -29.50 14.65 -10.78
C VAL A 226 -28.21 15.32 -11.26
N ARG A 227 -28.29 16.14 -12.32
CA ARG A 227 -27.14 16.93 -12.80
C ARG A 227 -26.72 17.94 -11.76
N GLN A 228 -27.66 18.72 -11.20
CA GLN A 228 -27.35 19.69 -10.17
C GLN A 228 -26.69 19.09 -8.92
N ASP A 229 -27.20 17.93 -8.47
CA ASP A 229 -26.60 17.19 -7.34
C ASP A 229 -25.15 16.78 -7.65
N LEU A 230 -24.88 16.33 -8.86
CA LEU A 230 -23.50 15.96 -9.28
C LEU A 230 -22.61 17.18 -9.52
N ASP A 231 -23.13 18.28 -10.03
CA ASP A 231 -22.40 19.55 -10.14
C ASP A 231 -21.96 20.05 -8.76
N GLU A 232 -22.88 20.04 -7.77
CA GLU A 232 -22.57 20.41 -6.39
C GLU A 232 -21.52 19.46 -5.77
N TRP A 233 -21.65 18.15 -6.03
CA TRP A 233 -20.66 17.17 -5.58
C TRP A 233 -19.27 17.43 -6.17
N VAL A 234 -19.17 17.73 -7.47
CA VAL A 234 -17.89 18.06 -8.13
C VAL A 234 -17.30 19.35 -7.53
N ILE A 235 -18.11 20.40 -7.40
CA ILE A 235 -17.67 21.68 -6.83
C ILE A 235 -17.13 21.47 -5.42
N LYS A 236 -17.90 20.80 -4.54
CA LYS A 236 -17.51 20.51 -3.16
C LYS A 236 -16.20 19.70 -3.11
N ARG A 237 -16.07 18.71 -3.97
CA ARG A 237 -14.88 17.83 -4.05
C ARG A 237 -13.63 18.60 -4.45
N LEU A 238 -13.75 19.50 -5.42
CA LEU A 238 -12.61 20.28 -5.94
C LEU A 238 -12.25 21.48 -5.07
N SER A 239 -13.22 22.07 -4.37
CA SER A 239 -13.01 23.33 -3.62
C SER A 239 -12.72 23.14 -2.13
N THR A 240 -12.76 21.91 -1.60
CA THR A 240 -12.49 21.67 -0.18
C THR A 240 -11.07 22.04 0.22
N ASN A 241 -10.93 22.61 1.43
CA ASN A 241 -9.64 22.87 2.08
C ASN A 241 -9.20 21.76 3.03
N ASP A 242 -9.98 20.67 3.13
CA ASP A 242 -9.66 19.54 4.00
C ASP A 242 -8.35 18.88 3.50
N PRO A 243 -7.28 18.83 4.34
CA PRO A 243 -6.01 18.25 3.96
C PRO A 243 -6.04 16.72 3.87
N ASP A 244 -7.05 16.07 4.46
CA ASP A 244 -7.14 14.60 4.60
C ASP A 244 -7.84 13.94 3.41
N VAL A 245 -8.36 14.73 2.45
CA VAL A 245 -8.95 14.15 1.25
C VAL A 245 -7.89 13.49 0.36
N PRO A 246 -8.19 12.31 -0.21
CA PRO A 246 -7.20 11.52 -0.97
C PRO A 246 -6.99 11.97 -2.42
N TRP A 247 -7.48 13.12 -2.78
CA TRP A 247 -7.28 13.74 -4.11
C TRP A 247 -6.74 15.15 -3.98
N ARG A 248 -6.20 15.65 -5.08
CA ARG A 248 -5.74 17.05 -5.16
C ARG A 248 -6.93 17.98 -5.34
N THR A 249 -7.05 18.98 -4.47
CA THR A 249 -8.06 20.03 -4.56
C THR A 249 -7.50 21.28 -5.26
N ILE A 250 -8.38 22.18 -5.73
CA ILE A 250 -7.95 23.47 -6.30
C ILE A 250 -7.11 24.28 -5.30
N PRO A 251 -7.53 24.45 -4.02
CA PRO A 251 -6.71 25.14 -3.03
C PRO A 251 -5.33 24.52 -2.81
N THR A 252 -5.24 23.17 -2.80
CA THR A 252 -3.97 22.47 -2.64
C THR A 252 -3.08 22.65 -3.87
N ALA A 253 -3.65 22.52 -5.07
CA ALA A 253 -2.93 22.71 -6.33
C ALA A 253 -2.38 24.15 -6.46
N LEU A 254 -3.15 25.16 -6.06
CA LEU A 254 -2.70 26.56 -6.06
C LEU A 254 -1.53 26.77 -5.08
N LYS A 255 -1.61 26.22 -3.87
CA LYS A 255 -0.50 26.31 -2.90
C LYS A 255 0.78 25.63 -3.41
N GLU A 256 0.65 24.51 -4.09
CA GLU A 256 1.81 23.81 -4.70
C GLU A 256 2.39 24.64 -5.86
N ALA A 257 1.53 25.23 -6.70
CA ALA A 257 1.97 26.11 -7.79
C ALA A 257 2.70 27.34 -7.24
N ASP A 258 2.19 27.97 -6.17
CA ASP A 258 2.85 29.10 -5.53
C ASP A 258 4.24 28.73 -5.00
N LYS A 259 4.38 27.57 -4.33
CA LYS A 259 5.69 27.07 -3.86
C LYS A 259 6.67 26.80 -5.01
N LEU A 260 6.18 26.26 -6.12
CA LEU A 260 7.01 26.01 -7.29
C LEU A 260 7.47 27.33 -7.92
N LEU A 261 6.60 28.34 -8.01
CA LEU A 261 6.94 29.69 -8.50
C LEU A 261 8.01 30.36 -7.63
N GLU A 262 7.95 30.21 -6.30
CA GLU A 262 8.96 30.73 -5.39
C GLU A 262 10.33 30.05 -5.56
N ALA A 263 10.33 28.75 -5.93
CA ALA A 263 11.54 27.93 -6.05
C ALA A 263 12.21 27.99 -7.43
N THR A 264 11.54 28.56 -8.45
CA THR A 264 11.93 28.41 -9.86
C THR A 264 12.55 29.69 -10.45
N ASN A 265 13.56 29.55 -11.32
CA ASN A 265 14.15 30.62 -12.09
C ASN A 265 13.16 31.21 -13.11
N SER A 266 13.41 32.46 -13.56
CA SER A 266 12.48 33.32 -14.30
C SER A 266 11.78 32.72 -15.54
N ASP A 267 12.42 31.81 -16.27
CA ASP A 267 11.88 31.25 -17.52
C ASP A 267 10.86 30.10 -17.28
N GLU A 268 11.06 29.30 -16.24
CA GLU A 268 10.09 28.29 -15.83
C GLU A 268 8.87 28.90 -15.09
N ALA A 269 9.07 30.02 -14.39
CA ALA A 269 8.02 30.78 -13.74
C ALA A 269 6.97 31.29 -14.74
N ALA A 270 7.37 31.69 -15.95
CA ALA A 270 6.47 32.15 -17.00
C ALA A 270 5.53 31.02 -17.51
N PHE A 271 6.04 29.79 -17.63
CA PHE A 271 5.22 28.61 -17.97
C PHE A 271 4.21 28.30 -16.87
N MET A 272 4.63 28.27 -15.60
CA MET A 272 3.78 27.99 -14.46
C MET A 272 2.65 29.02 -14.27
N MET A 273 2.92 30.30 -14.54
CA MET A 273 1.90 31.36 -14.54
C MET A 273 0.84 31.18 -15.62
N SER A 274 1.18 30.54 -16.74
CA SER A 274 0.20 30.24 -17.82
C SER A 274 -0.80 29.15 -17.43
N VAL A 275 -0.43 28.24 -16.52
CA VAL A 275 -1.30 27.15 -16.03
C VAL A 275 -2.27 27.62 -14.94
N ARG A 276 -1.99 28.77 -14.29
CA ARG A 276 -2.80 29.36 -13.21
C ARG A 276 -4.06 30.11 -13.72
N LYS A 277 -4.13 30.45 -15.00
CA LYS A 277 -5.29 31.12 -15.66
C LYS A 277 -6.33 30.11 -16.09
#